data_15b41ba26f248723ca1b65ae5e485f32
#
_entry.id   15b41ba26f248723ca1b65ae5e485f32
#
_cell.length_a   1.000
_cell.length_b   1.000
_cell.length_c   1.000
_cell.angle_alpha   90.00
_cell.angle_beta   90.00
_cell.angle_gamma   90.00
#
_symmetry.space_group_name_H-M   'P 1'
#
loop_
_entity.id
_entity.type
_entity.pdbx_description
1 polymer ?
#
loop_
_entity_poly.entity_id
_entity_poly.type
_entity_poly.pdbx_seq_one_letter_code
_entity_poly.pdbx_strand_id
1 'polypeptide(L)'
;VTIDGEDARDFDDAVYCEPVKIGKEDCFRLIVAIADVSHYVRPNDALDVDALERSTSVYFPRRVIPMLPEKLSNGLCSLNPAVDRLTLVCDAVVSSKGEVSAYQFYPAVIHSAARLTYNEVADILGNTAGPEAARRPAIVPHLLNLYDVYHALQKARQLRGAIDFETTETYIVCNALGKIEKIIPRTRNDAHKVIEECMLAANVCAADLLIRHKHPGTYRIHASPTEEKLTQVRTFLKQVGLNLAGGDKPSAGDYAELMKQVKERPDAALLQTMLLRSMQQAVYSPDNIGHFGLAYEAYAHFTSPIRRYPDLLTHRAIKAILLGKKYEPKGIDLAGLNTTVSNATRKKQAKDKAQGTHKHEKDLTIWDALGVHCSANERRADEASRDVEAWLKCYFIKDKLGEEFTGVVSGVTTFGIFVQLDALYVEGLVHITELGTDFFQYDDARHELRGERTGKRYQLTDRVTVQVSRVDLEARKIDLVLAGGAAAQVSGAGLPKSSAAKALEAKPAKSRKPSANTASRYELDTNVDGGAPAKRSKGGSAAGKAPSRSAKPATKTSKKKR
;
A
#
# COMPACT_ATOMS: atom_id res chain seq x y z
N VAL A 1 9.40 -19.81 6.75
CA VAL A 1 8.90 -18.85 7.76
C VAL A 1 8.08 -17.78 7.07
N THR A 2 7.09 -17.20 7.79
CA THR A 2 6.37 -15.98 7.39
C THR A 2 6.96 -14.80 8.14
N ILE A 3 7.11 -13.63 7.46
CA ILE A 3 7.66 -12.40 8.04
C ILE A 3 6.76 -11.24 7.60
N ASP A 4 6.06 -10.60 8.56
CA ASP A 4 5.11 -9.53 8.26
C ASP A 4 5.00 -8.55 9.45
N GLY A 5 4.08 -7.58 9.37
CA GLY A 5 3.77 -6.66 10.45
C GLY A 5 3.20 -7.36 11.68
N GLU A 6 3.30 -6.69 12.83
CA GLU A 6 2.81 -7.23 14.12
C GLU A 6 1.30 -7.50 14.10
N ASP A 7 0.54 -6.65 13.39
CA ASP A 7 -0.92 -6.71 13.29
C ASP A 7 -1.43 -7.60 12.14
N ALA A 8 -0.53 -8.12 11.29
CA ALA A 8 -0.91 -8.96 10.15
C ALA A 8 -1.55 -10.27 10.60
N ARG A 9 -2.62 -10.68 9.89
CA ARG A 9 -3.35 -11.93 10.12
C ARG A 9 -3.48 -12.78 8.85
N ASP A 10 -3.30 -12.18 7.71
CA ASP A 10 -3.47 -12.72 6.36
C ASP A 10 -2.09 -12.90 5.69
N PHE A 11 -1.36 -13.94 6.14
CA PHE A 11 -0.02 -14.23 5.62
C PHE A 11 -0.12 -14.85 4.24
N ASP A 12 0.15 -14.03 3.21
CA ASP A 12 0.18 -14.46 1.81
C ASP A 12 1.41 -15.30 1.48
N ASP A 13 2.57 -15.00 2.09
CA ASP A 13 3.87 -15.52 1.69
C ASP A 13 4.65 -16.17 2.84
N ALA A 14 5.39 -17.20 2.48
CA ALA A 14 6.42 -17.80 3.31
C ALA A 14 7.69 -17.96 2.49
N VAL A 15 8.85 -17.71 3.11
CA VAL A 15 10.15 -17.70 2.44
C VAL A 15 11.12 -18.65 3.10
N TYR A 16 12.01 -19.22 2.26
CA TYR A 16 13.13 -20.05 2.68
C TYR A 16 14.29 -19.87 1.70
N CYS A 17 15.50 -19.86 2.21
CA CYS A 17 16.71 -19.78 1.38
C CYS A 17 17.79 -20.71 1.89
N GLU A 18 18.48 -21.36 0.97
CA GLU A 18 19.66 -22.17 1.23
C GLU A 18 20.75 -21.91 0.18
N PRO A 19 22.04 -21.93 0.57
CA PRO A 19 23.12 -21.85 -0.38
C PRO A 19 23.19 -23.16 -1.19
N VAL A 20 23.42 -23.04 -2.50
CA VAL A 20 23.57 -24.19 -3.42
C VAL A 20 24.72 -23.94 -4.35
N LYS A 21 25.36 -25.01 -4.88
CA LYS A 21 26.39 -24.92 -5.91
C LYS A 21 25.84 -25.42 -7.22
N ILE A 22 26.00 -24.62 -8.28
CA ILE A 22 25.69 -25.02 -9.65
C ILE A 22 26.97 -24.99 -10.45
N GLY A 23 27.50 -26.19 -10.73
CA GLY A 23 28.82 -26.31 -11.29
C GLY A 23 29.90 -25.80 -10.33
N LYS A 24 30.55 -24.68 -10.70
CA LYS A 24 31.54 -23.99 -9.86
C LYS A 24 31.06 -22.71 -9.22
N GLU A 25 29.82 -22.32 -9.48
CA GLU A 25 29.25 -21.06 -8.99
C GLU A 25 28.49 -21.28 -7.69
N ASP A 26 28.73 -20.39 -6.71
CA ASP A 26 27.94 -20.30 -5.51
C ASP A 26 26.66 -19.53 -5.83
N CYS A 27 25.53 -20.16 -5.54
CA CYS A 27 24.20 -19.65 -5.80
C CYS A 27 23.33 -19.80 -4.55
N PHE A 28 22.13 -19.27 -4.60
CA PHE A 28 21.11 -19.44 -3.60
C PHE A 28 19.88 -20.12 -4.21
N ARG A 29 19.32 -21.09 -3.52
CA ARG A 29 17.99 -21.59 -3.80
C ARG A 29 17.01 -20.81 -2.95
N LEU A 30 16.20 -19.98 -3.59
CA LEU A 30 15.16 -19.17 -2.95
C LEU A 30 13.80 -19.82 -3.20
N ILE A 31 13.11 -20.18 -2.13
CA ILE A 31 11.75 -20.71 -2.18
C ILE A 31 10.80 -19.62 -1.66
N VAL A 32 9.87 -19.21 -2.53
CA VAL A 32 8.78 -18.30 -2.20
C VAL A 32 7.48 -19.08 -2.34
N ALA A 33 6.86 -19.41 -1.21
CA ALA A 33 5.62 -20.16 -1.14
C ALA A 33 4.46 -19.21 -0.88
N ILE A 34 3.51 -19.14 -1.82
CA ILE A 34 2.38 -18.23 -1.76
C ILE A 34 1.09 -19.00 -1.49
N ALA A 35 0.25 -18.49 -0.62
CA ALA A 35 -1.05 -19.08 -0.28
C ALA A 35 -1.86 -19.43 -1.53
N ASP A 36 -2.27 -20.68 -1.65
CA ASP A 36 -3.02 -21.15 -2.81
C ASP A 36 -4.51 -20.80 -2.73
N VAL A 37 -4.81 -19.50 -2.81
CA VAL A 37 -6.19 -18.99 -2.81
C VAL A 37 -7.00 -19.57 -3.97
N SER A 38 -6.37 -19.84 -5.11
CA SER A 38 -7.04 -20.39 -6.29
C SER A 38 -7.55 -21.82 -6.12
N HIS A 39 -7.15 -22.50 -5.06
CA HIS A 39 -7.71 -23.79 -4.68
C HIS A 39 -9.11 -23.64 -4.07
N TYR A 40 -9.31 -22.63 -3.24
CA TYR A 40 -10.55 -22.36 -2.52
C TYR A 40 -11.52 -21.50 -3.30
N VAL A 41 -11.02 -20.46 -3.98
CA VAL A 41 -11.82 -19.50 -4.78
C VAL A 41 -11.78 -19.96 -6.23
N ARG A 42 -12.82 -20.69 -6.63
CA ARG A 42 -12.92 -21.24 -8.00
C ARG A 42 -13.51 -20.20 -8.95
N PRO A 43 -13.14 -20.22 -10.24
CA PRO A 43 -13.70 -19.31 -11.22
C PRO A 43 -15.23 -19.36 -11.24
N ASN A 44 -15.87 -18.18 -11.20
CA ASN A 44 -17.32 -17.97 -11.24
C ASN A 44 -18.13 -18.50 -10.04
N ASP A 45 -17.50 -18.92 -8.96
CA ASP A 45 -18.26 -19.13 -7.74
C ASP A 45 -18.60 -17.80 -7.03
N ALA A 46 -19.46 -17.84 -6.01
CA ALA A 46 -19.87 -16.62 -5.31
C ALA A 46 -18.70 -15.86 -4.66
N LEU A 47 -17.66 -16.58 -4.22
CA LEU A 47 -16.45 -15.98 -3.66
C LEU A 47 -15.62 -15.27 -4.72
N ASP A 48 -15.55 -15.84 -5.93
CA ASP A 48 -14.83 -15.26 -7.05
C ASP A 48 -15.50 -13.98 -7.54
N VAL A 49 -16.83 -13.99 -7.64
CA VAL A 49 -17.62 -12.83 -8.05
C VAL A 49 -17.42 -11.67 -7.05
N ASP A 50 -17.53 -11.91 -5.73
CA ASP A 50 -17.33 -10.90 -4.69
C ASP A 50 -15.86 -10.41 -4.67
N ALA A 51 -14.89 -11.33 -4.82
CA ALA A 51 -13.47 -10.97 -4.89
C ALA A 51 -13.13 -10.11 -6.12
N LEU A 52 -13.74 -10.40 -7.28
CA LEU A 52 -13.58 -9.60 -8.48
C LEU A 52 -14.18 -8.20 -8.31
N GLU A 53 -15.40 -8.08 -7.75
CA GLU A 53 -16.06 -6.81 -7.50
C GLU A 53 -15.20 -5.91 -6.60
N ARG A 54 -14.60 -6.47 -5.56
CA ARG A 54 -13.68 -5.76 -4.66
C ARG A 54 -12.34 -5.49 -5.31
N SER A 55 -11.77 -6.46 -6.00
CA SER A 55 -10.44 -6.53 -6.64
C SER A 55 -9.25 -6.38 -5.69
N THR A 56 -9.41 -5.75 -4.54
CA THR A 56 -8.35 -5.53 -3.54
C THR A 56 -8.92 -5.38 -2.14
N SER A 57 -8.15 -5.75 -1.13
CA SER A 57 -8.43 -5.39 0.27
C SER A 57 -8.17 -3.90 0.49
N VAL A 58 -8.94 -3.28 1.40
CA VAL A 58 -8.78 -1.87 1.79
C VAL A 58 -8.29 -1.81 3.24
N TYR A 59 -7.18 -1.13 3.47
CA TYR A 59 -6.54 -1.04 4.78
C TYR A 59 -6.76 0.35 5.38
N PHE A 60 -7.55 0.41 6.44
CA PHE A 60 -7.71 1.59 7.27
C PHE A 60 -6.88 1.46 8.55
N PRO A 61 -6.51 2.53 9.24
CA PRO A 61 -5.64 2.48 10.42
C PRO A 61 -6.06 1.50 11.52
N ARG A 62 -7.35 1.14 11.61
CA ARG A 62 -7.87 0.23 12.63
C ARG A 62 -8.75 -0.89 12.09
N ARG A 63 -8.98 -0.93 10.81
CA ARG A 63 -9.91 -1.89 10.20
C ARG A 63 -9.45 -2.24 8.80
N VAL A 64 -9.48 -3.51 8.48
CA VAL A 64 -9.31 -3.99 7.12
C VAL A 64 -10.68 -4.37 6.57
N ILE A 65 -10.97 -3.95 5.33
CA ILE A 65 -12.08 -4.51 4.54
C ILE A 65 -11.43 -5.50 3.58
N PRO A 66 -11.45 -6.80 3.88
CA PRO A 66 -10.72 -7.79 3.11
C PRO A 66 -11.40 -8.08 1.78
N MET A 67 -10.61 -8.42 0.75
CA MET A 67 -11.11 -8.91 -0.54
C MET A 67 -11.86 -10.24 -0.37
N LEU A 68 -11.38 -11.11 0.50
CA LEU A 68 -11.98 -12.41 0.82
C LEU A 68 -12.54 -12.43 2.24
N PRO A 69 -13.56 -13.24 2.53
CA PRO A 69 -14.04 -13.43 3.91
C PRO A 69 -12.92 -13.81 4.87
N GLU A 70 -12.94 -13.30 6.11
CA GLU A 70 -11.87 -13.52 7.10
C GLU A 70 -11.59 -15.00 7.41
N LYS A 71 -12.59 -15.87 7.28
CA LYS A 71 -12.40 -17.34 7.40
C LYS A 71 -11.43 -17.89 6.36
N LEU A 72 -11.35 -17.24 5.20
CA LEU A 72 -10.36 -17.59 4.17
C LEU A 72 -9.09 -16.77 4.37
N SER A 73 -9.18 -15.44 4.39
CA SER A 73 -8.00 -14.57 4.42
C SER A 73 -7.13 -14.78 5.66
N ASN A 74 -7.73 -14.83 6.86
CA ASN A 74 -7.01 -15.00 8.12
C ASN A 74 -6.92 -16.48 8.57
N GLY A 75 -7.75 -17.36 7.97
CA GLY A 75 -7.89 -18.75 8.35
C GLY A 75 -7.25 -19.73 7.39
N LEU A 76 -8.03 -20.22 6.41
CA LEU A 76 -7.62 -21.35 5.55
C LEU A 76 -6.49 -20.99 4.58
N CYS A 77 -6.48 -19.76 4.05
CA CYS A 77 -5.44 -19.31 3.12
C CYS A 77 -4.19 -18.81 3.86
N SER A 78 -4.35 -18.14 4.99
CA SER A 78 -3.21 -17.59 5.74
C SER A 78 -2.19 -18.66 6.13
N LEU A 79 -0.92 -18.42 5.82
CA LEU A 79 0.20 -19.33 6.09
C LEU A 79 0.61 -19.32 7.57
N ASN A 80 -0.36 -19.56 8.45
CA ASN A 80 -0.16 -19.62 9.88
C ASN A 80 0.90 -20.66 10.29
N PRO A 81 1.66 -20.42 11.35
CA PRO A 81 2.69 -21.36 11.82
C PRO A 81 2.09 -22.64 12.38
N ALA A 82 2.87 -23.73 12.31
CA ALA A 82 2.55 -25.03 12.89
C ALA A 82 1.26 -25.69 12.38
N VAL A 83 0.84 -25.36 11.16
CA VAL A 83 -0.28 -26.00 10.45
C VAL A 83 0.04 -26.17 8.97
N ASP A 84 -0.48 -27.23 8.37
CA ASP A 84 -0.34 -27.48 6.94
C ASP A 84 -1.16 -26.49 6.12
N ARG A 85 -0.54 -25.89 5.09
CA ARG A 85 -1.19 -24.93 4.18
C ARG A 85 -0.86 -25.24 2.74
N LEU A 86 -1.88 -25.10 1.89
CA LEU A 86 -1.73 -25.22 0.45
C LEU A 86 -1.06 -23.97 -0.11
N THR A 87 -0.06 -24.18 -0.94
CA THR A 87 0.69 -23.10 -1.58
C THR A 87 0.95 -23.35 -3.05
N LEU A 88 1.17 -22.28 -3.80
CA LEU A 88 1.82 -22.30 -5.10
C LEU A 88 3.22 -21.73 -4.90
N VAL A 89 4.22 -22.56 -5.15
CA VAL A 89 5.62 -22.27 -4.86
C VAL A 89 6.32 -21.76 -6.11
N CYS A 90 7.08 -20.68 -5.96
CA CYS A 90 8.16 -20.28 -6.86
C CYS A 90 9.48 -20.73 -6.23
N ASP A 91 10.16 -21.69 -6.86
CA ASP A 91 11.46 -22.23 -6.45
C ASP A 91 12.49 -21.75 -7.46
N ALA A 92 13.32 -20.81 -7.07
CA ALA A 92 14.24 -20.08 -7.94
C ALA A 92 15.69 -20.28 -7.50
N VAL A 93 16.57 -20.31 -8.48
CA VAL A 93 18.02 -20.28 -8.27
C VAL A 93 18.52 -18.88 -8.60
N VAL A 94 19.09 -18.23 -7.59
CA VAL A 94 19.65 -16.88 -7.67
C VAL A 94 21.17 -16.97 -7.61
N SER A 95 21.86 -16.39 -8.58
CA SER A 95 23.33 -16.34 -8.59
C SER A 95 23.87 -15.39 -7.51
N SER A 96 25.14 -15.48 -7.18
CA SER A 96 25.83 -14.54 -6.29
C SER A 96 25.82 -13.08 -6.80
N LYS A 97 25.45 -12.88 -8.08
CA LYS A 97 25.23 -11.54 -8.67
C LYS A 97 23.79 -11.05 -8.56
N GLY A 98 22.89 -11.87 -8.02
CA GLY A 98 21.46 -11.54 -7.87
C GLY A 98 20.62 -11.76 -9.14
N GLU A 99 21.12 -12.55 -10.10
CA GLU A 99 20.39 -12.91 -11.30
C GLU A 99 19.65 -14.24 -11.09
N VAL A 100 18.38 -14.31 -11.47
CA VAL A 100 17.62 -15.56 -11.46
C VAL A 100 18.02 -16.38 -12.67
N SER A 101 18.78 -17.46 -12.45
CA SER A 101 19.31 -18.33 -13.51
C SER A 101 18.33 -19.44 -13.92
N ALA A 102 17.51 -19.91 -12.99
CA ALA A 102 16.48 -20.92 -13.22
C ALA A 102 15.34 -20.76 -12.20
N TYR A 103 14.15 -21.19 -12.57
CA TYR A 103 13.01 -21.26 -11.67
C TYR A 103 12.01 -22.33 -12.11
N GLN A 104 11.19 -22.76 -11.17
CA GLN A 104 10.04 -23.62 -11.42
C GLN A 104 8.88 -23.23 -10.51
N PHE A 105 7.65 -23.51 -10.97
CA PHE A 105 6.45 -23.38 -10.16
C PHE A 105 5.82 -24.74 -9.92
N TYR A 106 5.30 -24.97 -8.72
CA TYR A 106 4.55 -26.19 -8.40
C TYR A 106 3.61 -25.96 -7.21
N PRO A 107 2.46 -26.65 -7.16
CA PRO A 107 1.63 -26.67 -5.96
C PRO A 107 2.29 -27.51 -4.87
N ALA A 108 2.21 -27.04 -3.63
CA ALA A 108 2.80 -27.74 -2.49
C ALA A 108 1.93 -27.60 -1.22
N VAL A 109 2.22 -28.44 -0.25
CA VAL A 109 1.79 -28.25 1.14
C VAL A 109 3.01 -27.81 1.94
N ILE A 110 2.90 -26.73 2.67
CA ILE A 110 3.96 -26.28 3.57
C ILE A 110 3.49 -26.32 5.03
N HIS A 111 4.45 -26.47 5.92
CA HIS A 111 4.29 -26.35 7.36
C HIS A 111 5.20 -25.21 7.83
N SER A 112 4.63 -24.00 8.07
CA SER A 112 5.44 -22.85 8.45
C SER A 112 6.05 -23.06 9.84
N ALA A 113 7.38 -22.99 9.92
CA ALA A 113 8.13 -23.24 11.15
C ALA A 113 7.96 -22.10 12.18
N ALA A 114 7.73 -20.86 11.71
CA ALA A 114 7.53 -19.70 12.58
C ALA A 114 6.81 -18.58 11.85
N ARG A 115 6.04 -17.81 12.61
CA ARG A 115 5.61 -16.45 12.29
C ARG A 115 6.60 -15.48 12.95
N LEU A 116 7.19 -14.60 12.17
CA LEU A 116 8.11 -13.56 12.62
C LEU A 116 7.55 -12.19 12.26
N THR A 117 7.95 -11.18 13.02
CA THR A 117 7.69 -9.79 12.66
C THR A 117 8.91 -9.14 12.02
N TYR A 118 8.71 -8.06 11.26
CA TYR A 118 9.84 -7.31 10.68
C TYR A 118 10.81 -6.81 11.75
N ASN A 119 10.31 -6.43 12.93
CA ASN A 119 11.15 -5.96 14.03
C ASN A 119 11.96 -7.10 14.64
N GLU A 120 11.35 -8.26 14.93
CA GLU A 120 12.07 -9.44 15.43
C GLU A 120 13.18 -9.88 14.47
N VAL A 121 12.90 -9.91 13.16
CA VAL A 121 13.91 -10.28 12.16
C VAL A 121 15.02 -9.23 12.09
N ALA A 122 14.70 -7.94 12.13
CA ALA A 122 15.71 -6.88 12.13
C ALA A 122 16.61 -6.97 13.38
N ASP A 123 16.06 -7.26 14.54
CA ASP A 123 16.83 -7.48 15.78
C ASP A 123 17.75 -8.70 15.68
N ILE A 124 17.27 -9.80 15.08
CA ILE A 124 18.08 -11.02 14.85
C ILE A 124 19.22 -10.73 13.87
N LEU A 125 18.95 -10.05 12.77
CA LEU A 125 19.96 -9.71 11.76
C LEU A 125 20.99 -8.70 12.30
N GLY A 126 20.56 -7.77 13.17
CA GLY A 126 21.44 -6.81 13.83
C GLY A 126 22.31 -7.41 14.92
N ASN A 127 21.84 -8.47 15.60
CA ASN A 127 22.58 -9.14 16.66
C ASN A 127 22.23 -10.64 16.74
N THR A 128 23.00 -11.46 16.04
CA THR A 128 22.83 -12.92 15.96
C THR A 128 23.09 -13.67 17.29
N ALA A 129 23.65 -12.99 18.28
CA ALA A 129 23.84 -13.49 19.65
C ALA A 129 22.87 -12.84 20.65
N GLY A 130 21.93 -12.03 20.15
CA GLY A 130 20.95 -11.31 20.95
C GLY A 130 19.81 -12.18 21.49
N PRO A 131 18.96 -11.62 22.35
CA PRO A 131 17.88 -12.36 23.01
C PRO A 131 16.85 -12.91 21.99
N GLU A 132 16.55 -12.19 20.91
CA GLU A 132 15.62 -12.66 19.88
C GLU A 132 16.20 -13.84 19.08
N ALA A 133 17.49 -13.80 18.75
CA ALA A 133 18.20 -14.91 18.12
C ALA A 133 18.25 -16.16 19.04
N ALA A 134 18.52 -15.95 20.32
CA ALA A 134 18.57 -17.02 21.33
C ALA A 134 17.22 -17.75 21.51
N ARG A 135 16.09 -17.07 21.29
CA ARG A 135 14.75 -17.68 21.30
C ARG A 135 14.50 -18.62 20.12
N ARG A 136 15.22 -18.44 19.01
CA ARG A 136 14.95 -19.12 17.73
C ARG A 136 16.22 -19.62 17.03
N PRO A 137 17.10 -20.37 17.73
CA PRO A 137 18.44 -20.72 17.20
C PRO A 137 18.38 -21.53 15.91
N ALA A 138 17.34 -22.37 15.72
CA ALA A 138 17.16 -23.17 14.52
C ALA A 138 16.79 -22.33 13.28
N ILE A 139 16.25 -21.15 13.44
CA ILE A 139 15.78 -20.27 12.33
C ILE A 139 16.88 -19.28 11.90
N VAL A 140 17.75 -18.87 12.83
CA VAL A 140 18.78 -17.86 12.59
C VAL A 140 19.63 -18.16 11.33
N PRO A 141 20.14 -19.37 11.09
CA PRO A 141 20.92 -19.65 9.88
C PRO A 141 20.15 -19.42 8.57
N HIS A 142 18.85 -19.73 8.58
CA HIS A 142 18.01 -19.53 7.40
C HIS A 142 17.67 -18.04 7.16
N LEU A 143 17.56 -17.23 8.21
CA LEU A 143 17.41 -15.78 8.09
C LEU A 143 18.70 -15.14 7.56
N LEU A 144 19.87 -15.63 7.95
CA LEU A 144 21.15 -15.17 7.41
C LEU A 144 21.26 -15.50 5.91
N ASN A 145 20.88 -16.71 5.49
CA ASN A 145 20.85 -17.07 4.06
C ASN A 145 19.88 -16.16 3.28
N LEU A 146 18.71 -15.82 3.85
CA LEU A 146 17.77 -14.85 3.25
C LEU A 146 18.40 -13.46 3.16
N TYR A 147 19.18 -13.07 4.15
CA TYR A 147 19.89 -11.78 4.14
C TYR A 147 21.01 -11.73 3.10
N ASP A 148 21.72 -12.83 2.91
CA ASP A 148 22.77 -12.94 1.88
C ASP A 148 22.17 -12.87 0.46
N VAL A 149 21.08 -13.60 0.18
CA VAL A 149 20.41 -13.51 -1.13
C VAL A 149 19.81 -12.12 -1.37
N TYR A 150 19.29 -11.47 -0.33
CA TYR A 150 18.84 -10.08 -0.41
C TYR A 150 19.96 -9.15 -0.86
N HIS A 151 21.15 -9.25 -0.30
CA HIS A 151 22.29 -8.42 -0.72
C HIS A 151 22.66 -8.63 -2.18
N ALA A 152 22.60 -9.88 -2.67
CA ALA A 152 22.82 -10.18 -4.08
C ALA A 152 21.76 -9.54 -4.97
N LEU A 153 20.46 -9.69 -4.62
CA LEU A 153 19.33 -9.11 -5.34
C LEU A 153 19.36 -7.57 -5.33
N GLN A 154 19.68 -6.96 -4.18
CA GLN A 154 19.81 -5.51 -4.05
C GLN A 154 20.92 -4.95 -4.94
N LYS A 155 22.06 -5.65 -5.02
CA LYS A 155 23.15 -5.29 -5.93
C LYS A 155 22.70 -5.35 -7.39
N ALA A 156 21.98 -6.41 -7.77
CA ALA A 156 21.41 -6.53 -9.11
C ALA A 156 20.39 -5.42 -9.39
N ARG A 157 19.54 -5.06 -8.40
CA ARG A 157 18.60 -3.92 -8.48
C ARG A 157 19.32 -2.61 -8.79
N GLN A 158 20.43 -2.33 -8.10
CA GLN A 158 21.23 -1.12 -8.33
C GLN A 158 21.89 -1.12 -9.73
N LEU A 159 22.45 -2.26 -10.16
CA LEU A 159 23.06 -2.41 -11.49
C LEU A 159 22.03 -2.26 -12.62
N ARG A 160 20.82 -2.74 -12.42
CA ARG A 160 19.70 -2.59 -13.36
C ARG A 160 19.20 -1.15 -13.44
N GLY A 161 19.51 -0.31 -12.46
CA GLY A 161 19.09 1.08 -12.42
C GLY A 161 17.65 1.26 -11.97
N ALA A 162 17.15 0.40 -11.07
CA ALA A 162 15.86 0.62 -10.43
C ALA A 162 15.86 1.92 -9.61
N ILE A 163 14.77 2.67 -9.70
CA ILE A 163 14.63 3.93 -8.98
C ILE A 163 14.20 3.64 -7.55
N ASP A 164 14.89 4.21 -6.58
CA ASP A 164 14.55 4.09 -5.17
C ASP A 164 14.21 5.46 -4.58
N PHE A 165 12.93 5.67 -4.25
CA PHE A 165 12.44 6.87 -3.60
C PHE A 165 12.30 6.64 -2.11
N GLU A 166 12.90 7.49 -1.29
CA GLU A 166 12.71 7.49 0.16
C GLU A 166 11.48 8.34 0.50
N THR A 167 10.33 7.71 0.67
CA THR A 167 9.09 8.37 1.11
C THR A 167 8.81 8.04 2.57
N THR A 168 8.38 9.05 3.33
CA THR A 168 7.96 8.85 4.73
C THR A 168 6.48 8.54 4.78
N GLU A 169 6.13 7.28 5.03
CA GLU A 169 4.77 6.89 5.38
C GLU A 169 4.54 7.12 6.87
N THR A 170 3.29 7.37 7.27
CA THR A 170 2.94 7.57 8.68
C THR A 170 2.00 6.49 9.18
N TYR A 171 2.12 6.16 10.46
CA TYR A 171 1.24 5.23 11.15
C TYR A 171 0.51 5.94 12.29
N ILE A 172 -0.81 5.78 12.34
CA ILE A 172 -1.67 6.35 13.38
C ILE A 172 -1.77 5.37 14.54
N VAL A 173 -1.17 5.71 15.67
CA VAL A 173 -1.24 4.92 16.90
C VAL A 173 -2.46 5.34 17.70
N CYS A 174 -3.31 4.38 18.02
CA CYS A 174 -4.49 4.60 18.85
C CYS A 174 -4.31 3.93 20.22
N ASN A 175 -4.83 4.56 21.26
CA ASN A 175 -4.89 3.98 22.60
C ASN A 175 -5.98 2.89 22.70
N ALA A 176 -6.08 2.24 23.87
CA ALA A 176 -7.07 1.19 24.15
C ALA A 176 -8.53 1.63 23.95
N LEU A 177 -8.82 2.94 24.12
CA LEU A 177 -10.14 3.52 23.89
C LEU A 177 -10.39 3.89 22.43
N GLY A 178 -9.42 3.65 21.56
CA GLY A 178 -9.51 3.96 20.15
C GLY A 178 -9.28 5.43 19.77
N LYS A 179 -8.86 6.27 20.71
CA LYS A 179 -8.44 7.64 20.42
C LYS A 179 -7.02 7.65 19.88
N ILE A 180 -6.76 8.56 18.95
CA ILE A 180 -5.42 8.77 18.40
C ILE A 180 -4.52 9.31 19.51
N GLU A 181 -3.42 8.60 19.79
CA GLU A 181 -2.42 8.98 20.76
C GLU A 181 -1.29 9.76 20.10
N LYS A 182 -0.78 9.22 18.99
CA LYS A 182 0.30 9.84 18.20
C LYS A 182 0.29 9.37 16.76
N ILE A 183 0.90 10.17 15.89
CA ILE A 183 1.19 9.82 14.50
C ILE A 183 2.71 9.72 14.40
N ILE A 184 3.23 8.59 13.96
CA ILE A 184 4.65 8.30 13.88
C ILE A 184 5.06 7.92 12.46
N PRO A 185 6.29 8.22 12.03
CA PRO A 185 6.80 7.74 10.77
C PRO A 185 6.98 6.23 10.80
N ARG A 186 6.63 5.56 9.70
CA ARG A 186 6.90 4.14 9.50
C ARG A 186 8.33 3.97 9.02
N THR A 187 9.17 3.37 9.85
CA THR A 187 10.55 3.11 9.50
C THR A 187 10.67 1.78 8.78
N ARG A 188 11.19 1.78 7.55
CA ARG A 188 11.55 0.55 6.82
C ARG A 188 12.91 0.07 7.31
N ASN A 189 12.97 -1.15 7.83
CA ASN A 189 14.21 -1.83 8.21
C ASN A 189 14.62 -2.86 7.14
N ASP A 190 15.77 -3.51 7.32
CA ASP A 190 16.29 -4.47 6.34
C ASP A 190 15.39 -5.70 6.18
N ALA A 191 14.65 -6.11 7.22
CA ALA A 191 13.71 -7.23 7.10
C ALA A 191 12.58 -6.94 6.08
N HIS A 192 12.08 -5.70 6.02
CA HIS A 192 11.13 -5.28 4.98
C HIS A 192 11.73 -5.42 3.58
N LYS A 193 13.00 -5.02 3.41
CA LYS A 193 13.69 -5.07 2.12
C LYS A 193 14.00 -6.51 1.69
N VAL A 194 14.34 -7.40 2.64
CA VAL A 194 14.52 -8.84 2.38
C VAL A 194 13.26 -9.42 1.76
N ILE A 195 12.10 -9.22 2.38
CA ILE A 195 10.83 -9.74 1.87
C ILE A 195 10.47 -9.08 0.54
N GLU A 196 10.63 -7.77 0.40
CA GLU A 196 10.38 -7.06 -0.85
C GLU A 196 11.17 -7.67 -2.01
N GLU A 197 12.48 -7.90 -1.87
CA GLU A 197 13.32 -8.45 -2.94
C GLU A 197 12.96 -9.92 -3.25
N CYS A 198 12.60 -10.73 -2.26
CA CYS A 198 12.09 -12.09 -2.48
C CYS A 198 10.78 -12.06 -3.29
N MET A 199 9.86 -11.16 -2.95
CA MET A 199 8.59 -11.01 -3.67
C MET A 199 8.79 -10.47 -5.08
N LEU A 200 9.70 -9.52 -5.29
CA LEU A 200 10.07 -9.01 -6.61
C LEU A 200 10.62 -10.14 -7.49
N ALA A 201 11.52 -10.96 -6.97
CA ALA A 201 12.09 -12.10 -7.71
C ALA A 201 10.99 -13.09 -8.15
N ALA A 202 10.07 -13.48 -7.25
CA ALA A 202 8.97 -14.39 -7.57
C ALA A 202 7.99 -13.78 -8.60
N ASN A 203 7.67 -12.49 -8.48
CA ASN A 203 6.80 -11.78 -9.42
C ASN A 203 7.41 -11.69 -10.84
N VAL A 204 8.73 -11.49 -10.94
CA VAL A 204 9.45 -11.51 -12.23
C VAL A 204 9.43 -12.90 -12.85
N CYS A 205 9.67 -13.97 -12.06
CA CYS A 205 9.56 -15.35 -12.52
C CYS A 205 8.14 -15.65 -13.04
N ALA A 206 7.10 -15.16 -12.36
CA ALA A 206 5.71 -15.33 -12.79
C ALA A 206 5.45 -14.64 -14.13
N ALA A 207 5.92 -13.40 -14.31
CA ALA A 207 5.81 -12.68 -15.57
C ALA A 207 6.53 -13.37 -16.73
N ASP A 208 7.76 -13.84 -16.49
CA ASP A 208 8.56 -14.56 -17.47
C ASP A 208 7.90 -15.91 -17.88
N LEU A 209 7.32 -16.64 -16.91
CA LEU A 209 6.56 -17.87 -17.20
C LEU A 209 5.38 -17.61 -18.13
N LEU A 210 4.60 -16.57 -17.88
CA LEU A 210 3.48 -16.19 -18.75
C LEU A 210 3.96 -15.88 -20.17
N ILE A 211 5.07 -15.15 -20.32
CA ILE A 211 5.66 -14.80 -21.62
C ILE A 211 6.15 -16.03 -22.36
N ARG A 212 6.95 -16.90 -21.71
CA ARG A 212 7.51 -18.13 -22.32
C ARG A 212 6.41 -19.04 -22.85
N HIS A 213 5.30 -19.15 -22.13
CA HIS A 213 4.17 -19.98 -22.54
C HIS A 213 3.13 -19.23 -23.40
N LYS A 214 3.40 -17.96 -23.76
CA LYS A 214 2.46 -17.12 -24.53
C LYS A 214 1.06 -17.18 -23.93
N HIS A 215 1.00 -17.17 -22.60
CA HIS A 215 -0.26 -17.19 -21.87
C HIS A 215 -0.73 -15.75 -21.63
N PRO A 216 -1.98 -15.39 -21.95
CA PRO A 216 -2.50 -14.08 -21.61
C PRO A 216 -2.58 -13.94 -20.08
N GLY A 217 -2.36 -12.73 -19.57
CA GLY A 217 -2.39 -12.43 -18.14
C GLY A 217 -2.40 -10.94 -17.89
N THR A 218 -2.44 -10.57 -16.61
CA THR A 218 -2.35 -9.17 -16.19
C THR A 218 -0.93 -8.86 -15.72
N TYR A 219 -0.20 -8.07 -16.51
CA TYR A 219 1.09 -7.51 -16.11
C TYR A 219 0.86 -6.26 -15.26
N ARG A 220 1.75 -6.01 -14.32
CA ARG A 220 1.83 -4.73 -13.61
C ARG A 220 2.79 -3.83 -14.37
N ILE A 221 2.26 -2.97 -15.20
CA ILE A 221 3.03 -2.10 -16.07
C ILE A 221 3.22 -0.72 -15.45
N HIS A 222 4.38 -0.12 -15.70
CA HIS A 222 4.69 1.25 -15.32
C HIS A 222 5.36 1.95 -16.49
N ALA A 223 4.62 2.83 -17.14
CA ALA A 223 5.12 3.57 -18.29
C ALA A 223 6.14 4.64 -17.87
N SER A 224 7.05 4.99 -18.78
CA SER A 224 7.96 6.13 -18.62
C SER A 224 7.17 7.44 -18.49
N PRO A 225 7.77 8.52 -17.93
CA PRO A 225 7.16 9.84 -17.87
C PRO A 225 6.63 10.32 -19.22
N THR A 226 5.54 11.10 -19.21
CA THR A 226 5.05 11.76 -20.43
C THR A 226 5.99 12.89 -20.86
N GLU A 227 5.98 13.25 -22.14
CA GLU A 227 6.80 14.34 -22.67
C GLU A 227 6.56 15.66 -21.94
N GLU A 228 5.30 15.95 -21.58
CA GLU A 228 4.91 17.14 -20.81
C GLU A 228 5.59 17.15 -19.43
N LYS A 229 5.45 16.06 -18.68
CA LYS A 229 6.04 15.90 -17.34
C LYS A 229 7.57 15.89 -17.40
N LEU A 230 8.15 15.29 -18.44
CA LEU A 230 9.59 15.27 -18.66
C LEU A 230 10.13 16.69 -18.92
N THR A 231 9.43 17.48 -19.72
CA THR A 231 9.78 18.87 -19.99
C THR A 231 9.71 19.71 -18.72
N GLN A 232 8.65 19.56 -17.93
CA GLN A 232 8.49 20.27 -16.65
C GLN A 232 9.64 19.94 -15.69
N VAL A 233 9.90 18.66 -15.44
CA VAL A 233 10.96 18.25 -14.50
C VAL A 233 12.35 18.71 -14.98
N ARG A 234 12.64 18.67 -16.28
CA ARG A 234 13.92 19.17 -16.82
C ARG A 234 14.07 20.67 -16.67
N THR A 235 13.00 21.43 -16.90
CA THR A 235 13.02 22.88 -16.70
C THR A 235 13.33 23.20 -15.24
N PHE A 236 12.71 22.49 -14.31
CA PHE A 236 12.98 22.63 -12.88
C PHE A 236 14.43 22.24 -12.52
N LEU A 237 14.90 21.07 -12.97
CA LEU A 237 16.27 20.60 -12.70
C LEU A 237 17.35 21.58 -13.18
N LYS A 238 17.17 22.19 -14.37
CA LYS A 238 18.09 23.19 -14.89
C LYS A 238 18.23 24.40 -13.97
N GLN A 239 17.15 24.82 -13.30
CA GLN A 239 17.18 25.95 -12.37
C GLN A 239 18.01 25.70 -11.11
N VAL A 240 18.08 24.42 -10.68
CA VAL A 240 18.86 23.98 -9.53
C VAL A 240 20.24 23.41 -9.92
N GLY A 241 20.65 23.61 -11.17
CA GLY A 241 21.97 23.21 -11.68
C GLY A 241 22.12 21.70 -11.92
N LEU A 242 21.01 20.98 -12.09
CA LEU A 242 21.00 19.53 -12.38
C LEU A 242 20.52 19.26 -13.81
N ASN A 243 20.89 18.10 -14.32
CA ASN A 243 20.45 17.62 -15.63
C ASN A 243 20.06 16.15 -15.57
N LEU A 244 18.90 15.82 -16.16
CA LEU A 244 18.47 14.44 -16.37
C LEU A 244 18.99 13.96 -17.72
N ALA A 245 19.86 12.95 -17.71
CA ALA A 245 20.40 12.32 -18.90
C ALA A 245 19.33 11.59 -19.75
N GLY A 246 19.73 10.88 -20.79
CA GLY A 246 18.85 10.03 -21.60
C GLY A 246 18.05 10.72 -22.69
N GLY A 247 18.35 11.99 -23.05
CA GLY A 247 17.68 12.70 -24.15
C GLY A 247 16.16 12.66 -24.02
N ASP A 248 15.41 12.53 -25.11
CA ASP A 248 13.94 12.56 -25.12
C ASP A 248 13.27 11.34 -24.45
N LYS A 249 14.04 10.28 -24.18
CA LYS A 249 13.53 9.05 -23.56
C LYS A 249 14.48 8.57 -22.45
N PRO A 250 14.54 9.27 -21.31
CA PRO A 250 15.37 8.83 -20.19
C PRO A 250 14.94 7.43 -19.70
N SER A 251 15.92 6.62 -19.40
CA SER A 251 15.74 5.31 -18.78
C SER A 251 15.54 5.43 -17.26
N ALA A 252 15.10 4.35 -16.63
CA ALA A 252 15.09 4.27 -15.17
C ALA A 252 16.49 4.50 -14.56
N GLY A 253 17.53 3.98 -15.23
CA GLY A 253 18.94 4.16 -14.82
C GLY A 253 19.37 5.64 -14.81
N ASP A 254 18.91 6.46 -15.76
CA ASP A 254 19.18 7.91 -15.77
C ASP A 254 18.57 8.61 -14.55
N TYR A 255 17.36 8.19 -14.14
CA TYR A 255 16.72 8.67 -12.92
C TYR A 255 17.45 8.17 -11.67
N ALA A 256 17.85 6.90 -11.63
CA ALA A 256 18.59 6.34 -10.51
C ALA A 256 19.95 7.03 -10.29
N GLU A 257 20.65 7.37 -11.38
CA GLU A 257 21.92 8.09 -11.31
C GLU A 257 21.72 9.53 -10.83
N LEU A 258 20.65 10.20 -11.30
CA LEU A 258 20.28 11.53 -10.80
C LEU A 258 19.91 11.47 -9.31
N MET A 259 19.18 10.44 -8.86
CA MET A 259 18.83 10.24 -7.45
C MET A 259 20.06 10.12 -6.55
N LYS A 260 21.13 9.47 -7.01
CA LYS A 260 22.41 9.41 -6.26
C LYS A 260 23.02 10.80 -6.07
N GLN A 261 23.00 11.64 -7.12
CA GLN A 261 23.51 13.02 -7.05
C GLN A 261 22.67 13.90 -6.13
N VAL A 262 21.36 13.60 -6.05
CA VAL A 262 20.40 14.37 -5.23
C VAL A 262 20.52 14.03 -3.74
N LYS A 263 20.87 12.80 -3.40
CA LYS A 263 20.75 12.23 -2.03
C LYS A 263 21.41 13.06 -0.94
N GLU A 264 22.56 13.65 -1.21
CA GLU A 264 23.35 14.40 -0.21
C GLU A 264 23.12 15.93 -0.27
N ARG A 265 22.18 16.37 -1.11
CA ARG A 265 21.91 17.81 -1.25
C ARG A 265 20.97 18.32 -0.16
N PRO A 266 21.09 19.59 0.24
CA PRO A 266 20.15 20.20 1.21
C PRO A 266 18.70 20.21 0.71
N ASP A 267 18.49 20.27 -0.62
CA ASP A 267 17.20 20.27 -1.29
C ASP A 267 16.74 18.87 -1.78
N ALA A 268 17.33 17.79 -1.26
CA ALA A 268 17.07 16.42 -1.67
C ALA A 268 15.57 16.07 -1.63
N ALA A 269 14.86 16.42 -0.56
CA ALA A 269 13.44 16.13 -0.40
C ALA A 269 12.58 16.78 -1.49
N LEU A 270 12.89 18.04 -1.85
CA LEU A 270 12.25 18.75 -2.95
C LEU A 270 12.47 18.03 -4.27
N LEU A 271 13.73 17.72 -4.59
CA LEU A 271 14.13 17.10 -5.84
C LEU A 271 13.50 15.70 -5.99
N GLN A 272 13.51 14.89 -4.93
CA GLN A 272 12.84 13.58 -4.91
C GLN A 272 11.33 13.70 -5.15
N THR A 273 10.68 14.69 -4.51
CA THR A 273 9.24 14.93 -4.72
C THR A 273 8.95 15.33 -6.17
N MET A 274 9.76 16.18 -6.77
CA MET A 274 9.58 16.59 -8.17
C MET A 274 9.81 15.45 -9.15
N LEU A 275 10.84 14.63 -8.92
CA LEU A 275 11.09 13.43 -9.71
C LEU A 275 9.96 12.42 -9.59
N LEU A 276 9.44 12.17 -8.38
CA LEU A 276 8.31 11.28 -8.14
C LEU A 276 7.04 11.77 -8.84
N ARG A 277 6.72 13.08 -8.78
CA ARG A 277 5.57 13.70 -9.47
C ARG A 277 5.66 13.59 -10.98
N SER A 278 6.86 13.50 -11.55
CA SER A 278 7.06 13.31 -12.98
C SER A 278 6.67 11.90 -13.45
N MET A 279 6.65 10.90 -12.55
CA MET A 279 6.32 9.52 -12.87
C MET A 279 4.86 9.33 -13.23
N GLN A 280 4.57 8.29 -14.00
CA GLN A 280 3.22 7.80 -14.19
C GLN A 280 2.84 6.84 -13.06
N GLN A 281 1.57 6.53 -12.94
CA GLN A 281 1.09 5.51 -12.01
C GLN A 281 1.15 4.14 -12.66
N ALA A 282 1.59 3.12 -11.92
CA ALA A 282 1.54 1.74 -12.39
C ALA A 282 0.08 1.25 -12.49
N VAL A 283 -0.20 0.42 -13.50
CA VAL A 283 -1.55 -0.13 -13.76
C VAL A 283 -1.46 -1.59 -14.17
N TYR A 284 -2.58 -2.30 -14.16
CA TYR A 284 -2.67 -3.65 -14.71
C TYR A 284 -3.07 -3.62 -16.18
N SER A 285 -2.37 -4.40 -17.02
CA SER A 285 -2.64 -4.51 -18.45
C SER A 285 -2.22 -5.89 -18.97
N PRO A 286 -2.90 -6.45 -19.97
CA PRO A 286 -2.40 -7.61 -20.68
C PRO A 286 -1.25 -7.27 -21.64
N ASP A 287 -1.11 -6.01 -22.03
CA ASP A 287 -0.02 -5.55 -22.89
C ASP A 287 1.20 -5.22 -22.01
N ASN A 288 2.23 -6.05 -22.09
CA ASN A 288 3.48 -5.82 -21.37
C ASN A 288 4.30 -4.71 -22.03
N ILE A 289 4.52 -3.62 -21.31
CA ILE A 289 5.44 -2.53 -21.69
C ILE A 289 6.60 -2.37 -20.69
N GLY A 290 6.77 -3.34 -19.80
CA GLY A 290 7.73 -3.28 -18.72
C GLY A 290 7.28 -2.45 -17.51
N HIS A 291 8.15 -2.39 -16.52
CA HIS A 291 7.94 -1.60 -15.30
C HIS A 291 9.07 -0.59 -15.10
N PHE A 292 8.85 0.65 -15.55
CA PHE A 292 9.87 1.71 -15.58
C PHE A 292 10.56 1.89 -14.23
N GLY A 293 9.82 2.14 -13.14
CA GLY A 293 10.41 2.42 -11.82
C GLY A 293 11.26 1.29 -11.25
N LEU A 294 10.90 0.01 -11.54
CA LEU A 294 11.66 -1.17 -11.12
C LEU A 294 12.73 -1.59 -12.14
N ALA A 295 12.76 -0.97 -13.31
CA ALA A 295 13.63 -1.31 -14.43
C ALA A 295 13.55 -2.80 -14.84
N TYR A 296 12.34 -3.39 -14.82
CA TYR A 296 12.07 -4.73 -15.30
C TYR A 296 11.41 -4.69 -16.69
N GLU A 297 11.83 -5.61 -17.57
CA GLU A 297 11.21 -5.79 -18.89
C GLU A 297 9.79 -6.38 -18.81
N ALA A 298 9.51 -7.16 -17.76
CA ALA A 298 8.19 -7.70 -17.46
C ALA A 298 8.02 -7.87 -15.95
N TYR A 299 6.83 -7.57 -15.47
CA TYR A 299 6.50 -7.70 -14.06
C TYR A 299 5.02 -8.06 -13.91
N ALA A 300 4.70 -9.05 -13.10
CA ALA A 300 3.32 -9.46 -12.82
C ALA A 300 3.17 -9.71 -11.32
N HIS A 301 2.04 -9.36 -10.78
CA HIS A 301 1.75 -9.66 -9.39
C HIS A 301 1.33 -11.12 -9.22
N PHE A 302 1.98 -11.81 -8.29
CA PHE A 302 1.78 -13.22 -7.97
C PHE A 302 1.72 -13.45 -6.45
N THR A 303 2.36 -12.60 -5.67
CA THR A 303 2.74 -12.89 -4.27
C THR A 303 1.70 -12.53 -3.22
N SER A 304 0.52 -11.98 -3.60
CA SER A 304 -0.51 -11.58 -2.62
C SER A 304 -1.95 -11.87 -3.08
N PRO A 305 -2.31 -13.13 -3.36
CA PRO A 305 -3.63 -13.51 -3.86
C PRO A 305 -4.76 -13.41 -2.82
N ILE A 306 -4.45 -13.34 -1.52
CA ILE A 306 -5.45 -13.11 -0.47
C ILE A 306 -6.06 -11.72 -0.59
N ARG A 307 -5.24 -10.73 -0.97
CA ARG A 307 -5.61 -9.32 -0.96
C ARG A 307 -5.62 -8.61 -2.32
N ARG A 308 -5.21 -9.28 -3.42
CA ARG A 308 -5.23 -8.71 -4.78
C ARG A 308 -5.76 -9.73 -5.79
N TYR A 309 -6.81 -9.35 -6.51
CA TYR A 309 -7.42 -10.22 -7.53
C TYR A 309 -6.51 -10.51 -8.74
N PRO A 310 -5.66 -9.57 -9.24
CA PRO A 310 -4.71 -9.88 -10.30
C PRO A 310 -3.73 -11.00 -9.94
N ASP A 311 -3.31 -11.13 -8.69
CA ASP A 311 -2.48 -12.24 -8.21
C ASP A 311 -3.24 -13.57 -8.30
N LEU A 312 -4.52 -13.59 -7.94
CA LEU A 312 -5.38 -14.77 -8.08
C LEU A 312 -5.52 -15.19 -9.55
N LEU A 313 -5.64 -14.24 -10.47
CA LEU A 313 -5.64 -14.50 -11.92
C LEU A 313 -4.30 -15.11 -12.37
N THR A 314 -3.18 -14.57 -11.89
CA THR A 314 -1.84 -15.10 -12.17
C THR A 314 -1.67 -16.53 -11.65
N HIS A 315 -2.16 -16.84 -10.44
CA HIS A 315 -2.16 -18.21 -9.90
C HIS A 315 -2.94 -19.19 -10.80
N ARG A 316 -4.12 -18.80 -11.28
CA ARG A 316 -4.93 -19.60 -12.19
C ARG A 316 -4.23 -19.83 -13.53
N ALA A 317 -3.57 -18.81 -14.06
CA ALA A 317 -2.79 -18.89 -15.29
C ALA A 317 -1.59 -19.85 -15.13
N ILE A 318 -0.82 -19.72 -14.04
CA ILE A 318 0.32 -20.60 -13.73
C ILE A 318 -0.15 -22.06 -13.60
N LYS A 319 -1.21 -22.33 -12.85
CA LYS A 319 -1.76 -23.67 -12.71
C LYS A 319 -2.23 -24.26 -14.05
N ALA A 320 -2.82 -23.46 -14.91
CA ALA A 320 -3.20 -23.90 -16.26
C ALA A 320 -1.96 -24.27 -17.09
N ILE A 321 -0.91 -23.45 -17.05
CA ILE A 321 0.36 -23.71 -17.71
C ILE A 321 0.96 -25.04 -17.22
N LEU A 322 0.99 -25.29 -15.91
CA LEU A 322 1.50 -26.54 -15.33
C LEU A 322 0.71 -27.78 -15.80
N LEU A 323 -0.56 -27.61 -16.17
CA LEU A 323 -1.41 -28.65 -16.75
C LEU A 323 -1.37 -28.69 -18.29
N GLY A 324 -0.48 -27.92 -18.93
CA GLY A 324 -0.40 -27.82 -20.39
C GLY A 324 -1.63 -27.15 -21.04
N LYS A 325 -2.34 -26.32 -20.29
CA LYS A 325 -3.60 -25.64 -20.72
C LYS A 325 -3.42 -24.12 -20.69
N LYS A 326 -4.40 -23.42 -21.26
CA LYS A 326 -4.57 -21.99 -21.10
C LYS A 326 -5.77 -21.71 -20.19
N TYR A 327 -5.60 -20.79 -19.28
CA TYR A 327 -6.70 -20.24 -18.48
C TYR A 327 -7.35 -19.09 -19.25
N GLU A 328 -8.63 -19.19 -19.46
CA GLU A 328 -9.46 -18.13 -20.05
C GLU A 328 -10.54 -17.76 -19.04
N PRO A 329 -10.58 -16.52 -18.56
CA PRO A 329 -11.68 -16.03 -17.73
C PRO A 329 -12.98 -16.09 -18.56
N LYS A 330 -13.97 -16.84 -18.08
CA LYS A 330 -15.28 -17.00 -18.74
C LYS A 330 -16.39 -16.66 -17.76
N GLY A 331 -17.56 -16.27 -18.28
CA GLY A 331 -18.74 -16.01 -17.45
C GLY A 331 -18.68 -14.70 -16.66
N ILE A 332 -17.72 -13.84 -16.93
CA ILE A 332 -17.61 -12.52 -16.31
C ILE A 332 -18.50 -11.55 -17.08
N ASP A 333 -19.40 -10.87 -16.37
CA ASP A 333 -20.22 -9.79 -16.96
C ASP A 333 -19.35 -8.53 -17.16
N LEU A 334 -18.98 -8.27 -18.41
CA LEU A 334 -18.17 -7.09 -18.76
C LEU A 334 -18.91 -5.77 -18.48
N ALA A 335 -20.24 -5.76 -18.49
CA ALA A 335 -21.02 -4.55 -18.22
C ALA A 335 -20.99 -4.18 -16.72
N GLY A 336 -20.82 -5.18 -15.84
CA GLY A 336 -20.67 -4.98 -14.39
C GLY A 336 -19.28 -4.54 -13.97
N LEU A 337 -18.28 -4.62 -14.86
CA LEU A 337 -16.91 -4.20 -14.52
C LEU A 337 -16.77 -2.68 -14.52
N ASN A 338 -15.98 -2.16 -13.57
CA ASN A 338 -15.62 -0.75 -13.56
C ASN A 338 -14.57 -0.47 -14.66
N THR A 339 -15.04 -0.23 -15.86
CA THR A 339 -14.20 0.10 -17.03
C THR A 339 -14.11 1.60 -17.27
N THR A 340 -14.42 2.43 -16.27
CA THR A 340 -14.35 3.88 -16.39
C THR A 340 -12.90 4.28 -16.59
N VAL A 341 -12.52 4.44 -17.84
CA VAL A 341 -11.19 4.89 -18.25
C VAL A 341 -10.97 6.29 -17.68
N SER A 342 -9.85 6.52 -17.00
CA SER A 342 -9.52 7.84 -16.46
C SER A 342 -9.62 8.91 -17.58
N ASN A 343 -10.00 10.14 -17.22
CA ASN A 343 -10.11 11.26 -18.17
C ASN A 343 -8.81 11.50 -18.97
N ALA A 344 -7.64 11.11 -18.41
CA ALA A 344 -6.35 11.17 -19.12
C ALA A 344 -6.26 10.17 -20.28
N THR A 345 -6.74 8.94 -20.08
CA THR A 345 -6.75 7.90 -21.12
C THR A 345 -7.81 8.23 -22.20
N ARG A 346 -8.98 8.78 -21.80
CA ARG A 346 -9.98 9.29 -22.76
C ARG A 346 -9.43 10.42 -23.63
N LYS A 347 -8.66 11.37 -23.06
CA LYS A 347 -8.00 12.44 -23.83
C LYS A 347 -6.94 11.89 -24.78
N LYS A 348 -6.20 10.84 -24.39
CA LYS A 348 -5.20 10.20 -25.26
C LYS A 348 -5.88 9.46 -26.41
N GLN A 349 -6.93 8.69 -26.15
CA GLN A 349 -7.72 8.01 -27.19
C GLN A 349 -8.39 9.00 -28.16
N ALA A 350 -8.87 10.15 -27.64
CA ALA A 350 -9.43 11.21 -28.48
C ALA A 350 -8.34 11.89 -29.35
N LYS A 351 -7.11 12.06 -28.84
CA LYS A 351 -5.98 12.59 -29.61
C LYS A 351 -5.51 11.60 -30.69
N ASP A 352 -5.44 10.31 -30.38
CA ASP A 352 -5.06 9.24 -31.30
C ASP A 352 -6.13 9.07 -32.43
N LYS A 353 -7.42 9.24 -32.09
CA LYS A 353 -8.53 9.32 -33.08
C LYS A 353 -8.40 10.55 -34.01
N ALA A 354 -8.00 11.70 -33.46
CA ALA A 354 -7.84 12.94 -34.24
C ALA A 354 -6.60 12.92 -35.15
N GLN A 355 -5.62 12.08 -34.91
CA GLN A 355 -4.40 11.94 -35.73
C GLN A 355 -4.51 10.87 -36.83
N GLY A 356 -5.69 10.29 -37.06
CA GLY A 356 -5.95 9.38 -38.19
C GLY A 356 -5.21 8.03 -38.12
N THR A 357 -4.60 7.70 -37.00
CA THR A 357 -4.07 6.36 -36.78
C THR A 357 -5.23 5.43 -36.42
N HIS A 358 -5.93 4.95 -37.42
CA HIS A 358 -6.88 3.85 -37.32
C HIS A 358 -6.16 2.55 -36.92
N LYS A 359 -5.75 2.43 -35.66
CA LYS A 359 -5.73 1.12 -35.03
C LYS A 359 -7.19 0.77 -34.79
N HIS A 360 -7.63 -0.29 -35.42
CA HIS A 360 -8.93 -0.90 -35.19
C HIS A 360 -9.31 -0.75 -33.70
N GLU A 361 -10.54 -0.29 -33.44
CA GLU A 361 -11.20 -0.47 -32.15
C GLU A 361 -11.17 -1.98 -31.89
N LYS A 362 -10.07 -2.43 -31.24
CA LYS A 362 -9.99 -3.79 -30.70
C LYS A 362 -11.10 -3.84 -29.66
N ASP A 363 -12.09 -4.69 -29.89
CA ASP A 363 -12.99 -5.07 -28.83
C ASP A 363 -12.15 -5.36 -27.59
N LEU A 364 -12.43 -4.68 -26.47
CA LEU A 364 -11.71 -4.88 -25.22
C LEU A 364 -11.71 -6.37 -24.92
N THR A 365 -10.55 -6.98 -24.91
CA THR A 365 -10.46 -8.38 -24.47
C THR A 365 -10.86 -8.47 -23.00
N ILE A 366 -11.29 -9.64 -22.55
CA ILE A 366 -11.61 -9.86 -21.14
C ILE A 366 -10.43 -9.48 -20.22
N TRP A 367 -9.20 -9.70 -20.68
CA TRP A 367 -7.99 -9.35 -19.93
C TRP A 367 -7.77 -7.83 -19.83
N ASP A 368 -8.09 -7.09 -20.90
CA ASP A 368 -8.07 -5.61 -20.88
C ASP A 368 -9.09 -5.08 -19.86
N ALA A 369 -10.33 -5.60 -19.91
CA ALA A 369 -11.39 -5.20 -19.01
C ALA A 369 -11.04 -5.49 -17.54
N LEU A 370 -10.47 -6.66 -17.25
CA LEU A 370 -9.99 -7.03 -15.91
C LEU A 370 -8.85 -6.12 -15.44
N GLY A 371 -7.89 -5.81 -16.31
CA GLY A 371 -6.78 -4.90 -16.00
C GLY A 371 -7.27 -3.50 -15.61
N VAL A 372 -8.19 -2.94 -16.39
CA VAL A 372 -8.80 -1.64 -16.13
C VAL A 372 -9.61 -1.66 -14.84
N HIS A 373 -10.44 -2.68 -14.62
CA HIS A 373 -11.26 -2.84 -13.43
C HIS A 373 -10.42 -2.92 -12.15
N CYS A 374 -9.43 -3.80 -12.13
CA CYS A 374 -8.54 -3.95 -10.98
C CYS A 374 -7.76 -2.66 -10.68
N SER A 375 -7.27 -1.96 -11.72
CA SER A 375 -6.57 -0.68 -11.56
C SER A 375 -7.50 0.43 -11.04
N ALA A 376 -8.76 0.46 -11.46
CA ALA A 376 -9.74 1.43 -10.98
C ALA A 376 -10.11 1.17 -9.52
N ASN A 377 -10.30 -0.09 -9.13
CA ASN A 377 -10.62 -0.47 -7.76
C ASN A 377 -9.44 -0.26 -6.80
N GLU A 378 -8.21 -0.50 -7.24
CA GLU A 378 -6.99 -0.16 -6.48
C GLU A 378 -6.94 1.34 -6.18
N ARG A 379 -7.15 2.21 -7.18
CA ARG A 379 -7.20 3.66 -6.96
C ARG A 379 -8.31 4.07 -6.01
N ARG A 380 -9.50 3.47 -6.14
CA ARG A 380 -10.63 3.72 -5.21
C ARG A 380 -10.28 3.33 -3.78
N ALA A 381 -9.59 2.20 -3.59
CA ALA A 381 -9.12 1.74 -2.29
C ALA A 381 -8.10 2.71 -1.68
N ASP A 382 -7.13 3.18 -2.48
CA ASP A 382 -6.13 4.16 -2.06
C ASP A 382 -6.76 5.52 -1.71
N GLU A 383 -7.75 5.98 -2.49
CA GLU A 383 -8.49 7.21 -2.20
C GLU A 383 -9.26 7.09 -0.89
N ALA A 384 -9.96 5.97 -0.68
CA ALA A 384 -10.70 5.72 0.55
C ALA A 384 -9.78 5.70 1.78
N SER A 385 -8.61 5.06 1.68
CA SER A 385 -7.62 5.02 2.76
C SER A 385 -7.08 6.42 3.08
N ARG A 386 -6.71 7.20 2.05
CA ARG A 386 -6.28 8.59 2.23
C ARG A 386 -7.36 9.50 2.83
N ASP A 387 -8.60 9.31 2.42
CA ASP A 387 -9.73 10.07 2.94
C ASP A 387 -9.96 9.84 4.44
N VAL A 388 -9.88 8.56 4.86
CA VAL A 388 -10.01 8.21 6.29
C VAL A 388 -8.81 8.72 7.09
N GLU A 389 -7.59 8.59 6.56
CA GLU A 389 -6.42 9.15 7.22
C GLU A 389 -6.49 10.68 7.37
N ALA A 390 -6.91 11.38 6.32
CA ALA A 390 -7.09 12.83 6.36
C ALA A 390 -8.14 13.22 7.42
N TRP A 391 -9.27 12.50 7.48
CA TRP A 391 -10.28 12.72 8.51
C TRP A 391 -9.74 12.48 9.92
N LEU A 392 -9.01 11.38 10.12
CA LEU A 392 -8.39 11.06 11.41
C LEU A 392 -7.35 12.10 11.82
N LYS A 393 -6.55 12.61 10.88
CA LYS A 393 -5.58 13.68 11.12
C LYS A 393 -6.28 15.00 11.50
N CYS A 394 -7.37 15.35 10.81
CA CYS A 394 -8.22 16.50 11.20
C CYS A 394 -8.83 16.32 12.58
N TYR A 395 -9.33 15.12 12.89
CA TYR A 395 -9.88 14.82 14.21
C TYR A 395 -8.83 14.95 15.32
N PHE A 396 -7.60 14.52 15.07
CA PHE A 396 -6.50 14.61 16.01
C PHE A 396 -6.04 16.06 16.27
N ILE A 397 -5.97 16.88 15.21
CA ILE A 397 -5.48 18.27 15.32
C ILE A 397 -6.56 19.21 15.86
N LYS A 398 -7.84 18.83 15.86
CA LYS A 398 -8.95 19.66 16.32
C LYS A 398 -8.77 20.16 17.76
N ASP A 399 -8.22 19.32 18.63
CA ASP A 399 -7.99 19.66 20.03
C ASP A 399 -6.77 20.58 20.24
N LYS A 400 -6.07 20.94 19.16
CA LYS A 400 -4.84 21.74 19.12
C LYS A 400 -5.03 23.09 18.42
N LEU A 401 -6.28 23.57 18.36
CA LEU A 401 -6.59 24.90 17.83
C LEU A 401 -5.88 25.99 18.62
N GLY A 402 -5.21 26.90 17.92
CA GLY A 402 -4.43 27.99 18.52
C GLY A 402 -3.01 27.61 18.96
N GLU A 403 -2.61 26.35 18.89
CA GLU A 403 -1.23 25.93 19.16
C GLU A 403 -0.32 26.26 17.96
N GLU A 404 0.94 26.58 18.26
CA GLU A 404 1.99 26.86 17.25
C GLU A 404 2.85 25.62 17.00
N PHE A 405 3.19 25.40 15.74
CA PHE A 405 4.04 24.29 15.32
C PHE A 405 5.07 24.76 14.28
N THR A 406 6.24 24.14 14.31
CA THR A 406 7.17 24.20 13.19
C THR A 406 6.77 23.16 12.13
N GLY A 407 7.00 23.50 10.88
CA GLY A 407 6.70 22.60 9.78
C GLY A 407 7.49 22.94 8.53
N VAL A 408 7.34 22.08 7.53
CA VAL A 408 7.99 22.16 6.23
C VAL A 408 6.93 22.35 5.16
N VAL A 409 7.16 23.27 4.22
CA VAL A 409 6.28 23.46 3.06
C VAL A 409 6.33 22.21 2.18
N SER A 410 5.23 21.48 2.14
CA SER A 410 5.05 20.22 1.39
C SER A 410 4.42 20.44 0.00
N GLY A 411 3.76 21.59 -0.19
CA GLY A 411 3.12 21.95 -1.44
C GLY A 411 3.02 23.45 -1.63
N VAL A 412 3.15 23.90 -2.89
CA VAL A 412 2.93 25.29 -3.27
C VAL A 412 1.92 25.34 -4.41
N THR A 413 0.89 26.16 -4.27
CA THR A 413 -0.21 26.30 -5.23
C THR A 413 -0.53 27.76 -5.47
N THR A 414 -1.38 28.05 -6.45
CA THR A 414 -1.85 29.42 -6.75
C THR A 414 -2.65 30.06 -5.61
N PHE A 415 -3.23 29.25 -4.69
CA PHE A 415 -4.07 29.72 -3.59
C PHE A 415 -3.42 29.65 -2.20
N GLY A 416 -2.15 29.20 -2.12
CA GLY A 416 -1.42 29.14 -0.87
C GLY A 416 -0.36 28.05 -0.80
N ILE A 417 0.18 27.85 0.40
CA ILE A 417 1.17 26.80 0.68
C ILE A 417 0.59 25.74 1.61
N PHE A 418 0.91 24.50 1.34
CA PHE A 418 0.67 23.40 2.27
C PHE A 418 1.88 23.23 3.17
N VAL A 419 1.64 23.05 4.46
CA VAL A 419 2.69 22.89 5.47
C VAL A 419 2.46 21.60 6.23
N GLN A 420 3.44 20.72 6.20
CA GLN A 420 3.47 19.50 7.02
C GLN A 420 4.11 19.81 8.38
N LEU A 421 3.37 19.61 9.46
CA LEU A 421 3.83 19.84 10.83
C LEU A 421 4.83 18.76 11.26
N ASP A 422 6.01 19.14 11.74
CA ASP A 422 7.11 18.21 12.06
C ASP A 422 6.74 17.19 13.13
N ALA A 423 6.13 17.66 14.23
CA ALA A 423 5.83 16.81 15.38
C ALA A 423 4.63 15.89 15.19
N LEU A 424 3.74 16.21 14.26
CA LEU A 424 2.44 15.59 14.12
C LEU A 424 2.21 14.89 12.78
N TYR A 425 3.08 15.14 11.79
CA TYR A 425 2.94 14.62 10.41
C TYR A 425 1.56 14.90 9.80
N VAL A 426 0.96 16.02 10.20
CA VAL A 426 -0.32 16.52 9.71
C VAL A 426 -0.04 17.67 8.76
N GLU A 427 -0.77 17.71 7.64
CA GLU A 427 -0.65 18.76 6.64
C GLU A 427 -1.83 19.72 6.73
N GLY A 428 -1.56 21.03 6.63
CA GLY A 428 -2.57 22.08 6.59
C GLY A 428 -2.24 23.15 5.56
N LEU A 429 -3.22 23.93 5.18
CA LEU A 429 -3.13 25.03 4.22
C LEU A 429 -2.91 26.38 4.90
N VAL A 430 -1.85 27.08 4.54
CA VAL A 430 -1.76 28.53 4.74
C VAL A 430 -2.25 29.20 3.46
N HIS A 431 -3.43 29.82 3.52
CA HIS A 431 -4.01 30.51 2.37
C HIS A 431 -3.13 31.69 1.94
N ILE A 432 -3.14 32.03 0.65
CA ILE A 432 -2.29 33.09 0.09
C ILE A 432 -2.50 34.44 0.79
N THR A 433 -3.71 34.73 1.29
CA THR A 433 -4.02 35.94 2.06
C THR A 433 -3.35 35.99 3.44
N GLU A 434 -2.96 34.84 3.97
CA GLU A 434 -2.31 34.70 5.28
C GLU A 434 -0.77 34.70 5.20
N LEU A 435 -0.21 34.78 3.97
CA LEU A 435 1.24 34.82 3.76
C LEU A 435 1.86 36.20 4.04
N GLY A 436 1.01 37.24 4.13
CA GLY A 436 1.41 38.61 4.46
C GLY A 436 0.61 39.66 3.67
N THR A 437 0.98 40.94 3.83
CA THR A 437 0.30 42.09 3.20
C THR A 437 0.78 42.38 1.77
N ASP A 438 1.40 41.39 1.11
CA ASP A 438 1.89 41.47 -0.24
C ASP A 438 1.01 40.74 -1.23
N PHE A 439 1.11 41.05 -2.50
CA PHE A 439 0.50 40.29 -3.56
C PHE A 439 1.48 39.19 -4.00
N PHE A 440 1.07 37.92 -3.84
CA PHE A 440 1.90 36.77 -4.16
C PHE A 440 1.54 36.20 -5.53
N GLN A 441 2.52 36.05 -6.40
CA GLN A 441 2.40 35.39 -7.69
C GLN A 441 3.00 34.01 -7.62
N TYR A 442 2.29 33.03 -8.22
CA TYR A 442 2.76 31.67 -8.36
C TYR A 442 3.63 31.51 -9.60
N ASP A 443 4.85 31.03 -9.42
CA ASP A 443 5.76 30.64 -10.48
C ASP A 443 5.69 29.12 -10.66
N ASP A 444 5.01 28.68 -11.73
CA ASP A 444 4.83 27.25 -12.03
C ASP A 444 6.17 26.56 -12.36
N ALA A 445 7.14 27.28 -12.94
CA ALA A 445 8.44 26.72 -13.29
C ALA A 445 9.30 26.45 -12.06
N ARG A 446 9.17 27.29 -11.02
CA ARG A 446 9.93 27.19 -9.77
C ARG A 446 9.16 26.54 -8.63
N HIS A 447 7.88 26.34 -8.80
CA HIS A 447 6.97 25.89 -7.73
C HIS A 447 7.09 26.77 -6.47
N GLU A 448 7.15 28.11 -6.67
CA GLU A 448 7.25 29.09 -5.58
C GLU A 448 6.12 30.12 -5.65
N LEU A 449 5.74 30.66 -4.48
CA LEU A 449 4.96 31.89 -4.36
C LEU A 449 5.92 33.03 -4.06
N ARG A 450 5.90 34.10 -4.89
CA ARG A 450 6.76 35.24 -4.73
C ARG A 450 5.95 36.53 -4.57
N GLY A 451 6.23 37.27 -3.50
CA GLY A 451 5.64 38.56 -3.25
C GLY A 451 6.20 39.63 -4.23
N GLU A 452 5.30 40.37 -4.88
CA GLU A 452 5.67 41.37 -5.88
C GLU A 452 6.48 42.51 -5.28
N ARG A 453 6.05 43.04 -4.14
CA ARG A 453 6.65 44.21 -3.50
C ARG A 453 7.82 43.85 -2.59
N THR A 454 7.66 42.82 -1.77
CA THR A 454 8.67 42.43 -0.76
C THR A 454 9.73 41.51 -1.30
N GLY A 455 9.46 40.82 -2.42
CA GLY A 455 10.30 39.75 -2.94
C GLY A 455 10.36 38.53 -2.05
N LYS A 456 9.53 38.45 -1.00
CA LYS A 456 9.46 37.29 -0.11
C LYS A 456 9.03 36.07 -0.90
N ARG A 457 9.70 34.94 -0.65
CA ARG A 457 9.41 33.69 -1.36
C ARG A 457 8.99 32.61 -0.40
N TYR A 458 8.14 31.71 -0.90
CA TYR A 458 7.79 30.46 -0.26
C TYR A 458 7.89 29.35 -1.28
N GLN A 459 8.78 28.41 -1.04
CA GLN A 459 9.05 27.28 -1.91
C GLN A 459 8.93 25.96 -1.15
N LEU A 460 8.88 24.86 -1.89
CA LEU A 460 8.89 23.53 -1.28
C LEU A 460 10.12 23.38 -0.37
N THR A 461 9.95 22.68 0.74
CA THR A 461 10.95 22.42 1.80
C THR A 461 11.32 23.62 2.68
N ASP A 462 10.78 24.81 2.44
CA ASP A 462 10.96 25.93 3.37
C ASP A 462 10.43 25.57 4.76
N ARG A 463 11.18 25.98 5.79
CA ARG A 463 10.74 25.83 7.17
C ARG A 463 9.96 27.06 7.62
N VAL A 464 8.79 26.81 8.17
CA VAL A 464 7.89 27.85 8.65
C VAL A 464 7.35 27.50 10.03
N THR A 465 7.02 28.53 10.81
CA THR A 465 6.24 28.36 12.04
C THR A 465 4.82 28.79 11.76
N VAL A 466 3.87 27.92 12.08
CA VAL A 466 2.44 28.12 11.79
C VAL A 466 1.61 27.84 13.03
N GLN A 467 0.43 28.47 13.10
CA GLN A 467 -0.57 28.24 14.13
C GLN A 467 -1.80 27.60 13.50
N VAL A 468 -2.42 26.64 14.19
CA VAL A 468 -3.68 26.02 13.73
C VAL A 468 -4.82 27.00 13.93
N SER A 469 -5.39 27.51 12.84
CA SER A 469 -6.46 28.52 12.90
C SER A 469 -7.86 27.93 12.83
N ARG A 470 -8.05 26.90 12.01
CA ARG A 470 -9.35 26.26 11.80
C ARG A 470 -9.19 24.81 11.41
N VAL A 471 -10.13 23.98 11.85
CA VAL A 471 -10.23 22.56 11.44
C VAL A 471 -11.66 22.28 10.98
N ASP A 472 -11.80 21.82 9.74
CA ASP A 472 -13.06 21.43 9.13
C ASP A 472 -13.07 19.90 8.93
N LEU A 473 -13.83 19.20 9.78
CA LEU A 473 -13.91 17.73 9.74
C LEU A 473 -14.68 17.20 8.52
N GLU A 474 -15.68 17.95 8.05
CA GLU A 474 -16.50 17.52 6.90
C GLU A 474 -15.72 17.67 5.60
N ALA A 475 -15.06 18.83 5.43
CA ALA A 475 -14.20 19.09 4.29
C ALA A 475 -12.81 18.44 4.40
N ARG A 476 -12.48 17.87 5.57
CA ARG A 476 -11.15 17.30 5.88
C ARG A 476 -10.02 18.30 5.64
N LYS A 477 -10.21 19.54 6.06
CA LYS A 477 -9.26 20.64 5.86
C LYS A 477 -8.77 21.19 7.18
N ILE A 478 -7.51 21.56 7.19
CA ILE A 478 -6.81 22.23 8.29
C ILE A 478 -6.27 23.54 7.74
N ASP A 479 -6.78 24.65 8.26
CA ASP A 479 -6.29 25.97 7.91
C ASP A 479 -5.25 26.40 8.95
N LEU A 480 -4.14 26.90 8.46
CA LEU A 480 -2.99 27.36 9.22
C LEU A 480 -2.77 28.85 8.94
N VAL A 481 -2.18 29.57 9.89
CA VAL A 481 -1.68 30.94 9.71
C VAL A 481 -0.22 30.98 10.10
N LEU A 482 0.56 31.88 9.47
CA LEU A 482 1.97 32.03 9.84
C LEU A 482 2.10 32.64 11.24
N ALA A 483 2.85 32.01 12.13
CA ALA A 483 3.19 32.57 13.42
C ALA A 483 4.07 33.82 13.23
N GLY A 484 3.65 34.96 13.81
CA GLY A 484 4.34 36.26 13.64
C GLY A 484 3.94 37.02 12.36
N GLY A 485 2.95 36.56 11.58
CA GLY A 485 2.38 37.31 10.44
C GLY A 485 1.33 38.34 10.86
N ALA A 486 0.97 39.24 9.96
CA ALA A 486 0.17 40.47 10.14
C ALA A 486 -1.18 40.35 10.91
N ALA A 487 -1.65 39.18 11.25
CA ALA A 487 -2.83 38.99 12.11
C ALA A 487 -2.61 39.54 13.55
N ALA A 488 -1.36 39.63 14.02
CA ALA A 488 -1.02 40.26 15.30
C ALA A 488 -1.13 41.79 15.29
N GLN A 489 -1.27 42.42 14.13
CA GLN A 489 -1.38 43.89 14.00
C GLN A 489 -2.80 44.42 13.77
N VAL A 490 -3.79 43.56 13.54
CA VAL A 490 -5.20 43.96 13.34
C VAL A 490 -6.03 43.90 14.62
N SER A 491 -5.55 43.31 15.72
CA SER A 491 -6.22 43.34 17.05
C SER A 491 -5.90 44.56 17.88
N GLY A 492 -5.41 45.65 17.26
CA GLY A 492 -5.09 46.93 17.89
C GLY A 492 -6.11 48.03 17.74
N ALA A 493 -7.44 47.75 17.65
CA ALA A 493 -8.47 48.78 17.69
C ALA A 493 -9.62 48.34 18.61
N GLY A 494 -9.53 48.78 19.85
CA GLY A 494 -10.66 49.15 20.66
C GLY A 494 -11.51 48.04 21.33
N LEU A 495 -11.04 47.48 22.43
CA LEU A 495 -11.89 47.08 23.55
C LEU A 495 -11.26 47.60 24.85
N PRO A 496 -12.11 48.17 25.79
CA PRO A 496 -11.59 48.90 26.93
C PRO A 496 -10.95 47.95 27.97
N LYS A 497 -9.84 48.38 28.51
CA LYS A 497 -9.19 47.79 29.67
C LYS A 497 -10.15 47.88 30.87
N SER A 498 -10.57 46.77 31.41
CA SER A 498 -11.07 46.71 32.79
C SER A 498 -9.99 46.09 33.67
N SER A 499 -9.54 46.96 34.55
CA SER A 499 -8.59 46.70 35.63
C SER A 499 -9.15 45.78 36.71
N ALA A 500 -8.21 45.14 37.40
CA ALA A 500 -8.27 44.68 38.77
C ALA A 500 -8.35 43.17 39.00
N ALA A 501 -7.17 42.66 39.21
CA ALA A 501 -6.94 41.52 40.07
C ALA A 501 -7.36 41.86 41.53
N LYS A 502 -8.19 41.03 42.13
CA LYS A 502 -8.15 40.79 43.58
C LYS A 502 -8.73 39.42 43.89
N ALA A 503 -7.93 38.64 44.53
CA ALA A 503 -8.30 37.40 45.17
C ALA A 503 -9.38 37.60 46.23
N LEU A 504 -10.34 36.66 46.33
CA LEU A 504 -11.02 36.34 47.60
C LEU A 504 -11.67 34.95 47.47
N GLU A 505 -11.29 34.12 48.43
CA GLU A 505 -11.93 32.84 48.76
C GLU A 505 -13.37 33.05 49.21
N ALA A 506 -14.27 32.12 48.90
CA ALA A 506 -15.22 31.52 49.84
C ALA A 506 -16.37 30.74 49.20
N LYS A 507 -16.45 29.48 49.59
CA LYS A 507 -17.59 28.62 50.01
C LYS A 507 -18.87 28.45 49.14
N PRO A 508 -19.48 27.25 49.20
CA PRO A 508 -20.47 26.76 48.26
C PRO A 508 -21.91 27.01 48.66
N ALA A 509 -22.82 27.18 47.70
CA ALA A 509 -24.28 27.15 47.95
C ALA A 509 -25.07 26.49 46.81
N LYS A 510 -25.65 25.37 47.15
CA LYS A 510 -26.96 24.77 46.84
C LYS A 510 -27.57 24.89 45.43
N SER A 511 -27.71 23.72 44.88
CA SER A 511 -28.67 23.16 43.90
C SER A 511 -29.96 23.92 43.57
N ARG A 512 -30.22 24.04 42.24
CA ARG A 512 -31.57 23.99 41.67
C ARG A 512 -31.52 23.20 40.35
N LYS A 513 -32.44 22.21 40.23
CA LYS A 513 -32.64 21.33 39.08
C LYS A 513 -33.27 22.08 37.88
N PRO A 514 -32.98 21.61 36.64
CA PRO A 514 -33.56 22.17 35.42
C PRO A 514 -34.78 21.40 34.94
N SER A 515 -35.60 22.08 34.16
CA SER A 515 -36.70 21.51 33.38
C SER A 515 -36.19 21.06 32.00
N ALA A 516 -36.76 19.95 31.55
CA ALA A 516 -36.49 19.29 30.27
C ALA A 516 -37.03 20.07 29.07
N ASN A 517 -36.34 20.04 27.93
CA ASN A 517 -36.94 19.50 26.70
C ASN A 517 -35.95 19.45 25.52
N THR A 518 -36.10 18.35 24.81
CA THR A 518 -35.72 18.01 23.42
C THR A 518 -34.26 17.81 23.08
N ALA A 519 -33.84 16.53 23.25
CA ALA A 519 -32.72 15.93 22.60
C ALA A 519 -33.19 15.15 21.36
N SER A 520 -32.53 15.36 20.24
CA SER A 520 -32.62 14.49 19.07
C SER A 520 -31.45 13.47 19.16
N ARG A 521 -31.85 12.20 19.19
CA ARG A 521 -30.96 11.04 19.30
C ARG A 521 -30.32 10.72 17.97
N TYR A 522 -29.02 10.44 18.00
CA TYR A 522 -28.40 9.41 17.18
C TYR A 522 -27.58 8.52 18.11
N GLU A 523 -28.13 7.38 18.45
CA GLU A 523 -27.44 6.29 19.16
C GLU A 523 -26.68 5.43 18.14
N LEU A 524 -25.39 5.26 18.38
CA LEU A 524 -24.56 4.22 17.78
C LEU A 524 -24.74 2.95 18.61
N ASP A 525 -25.34 1.94 18.01
CA ASP A 525 -25.45 0.58 18.56
C ASP A 525 -24.06 -0.05 18.70
N THR A 526 -23.64 -0.24 19.94
CA THR A 526 -22.55 -1.14 20.30
C THR A 526 -23.14 -2.30 21.10
N ASN A 527 -23.53 -3.36 20.44
CA ASN A 527 -23.77 -4.65 21.09
C ASN A 527 -22.57 -5.57 20.92
N VAL A 528 -21.82 -5.73 22.00
CA VAL A 528 -20.92 -6.86 22.21
C VAL A 528 -21.51 -7.68 23.35
N ASP A 529 -22.09 -8.82 23.00
CA ASP A 529 -22.59 -9.81 23.93
C ASP A 529 -21.43 -10.53 24.62
N GLY A 530 -21.31 -10.33 25.93
CA GLY A 530 -20.56 -11.14 26.86
C GLY A 530 -21.50 -12.09 27.61
N GLY A 531 -21.59 -13.33 27.18
CA GLY A 531 -22.36 -14.36 27.86
C GLY A 531 -21.61 -14.99 29.02
N ALA A 532 -22.16 -14.88 30.24
CA ALA A 532 -21.79 -15.70 31.40
C ALA A 532 -22.95 -16.67 31.74
N PRO A 533 -22.70 -17.78 32.45
CA PRO A 533 -23.52 -19.00 32.37
C PRO A 533 -24.70 -19.05 33.33
N ALA A 534 -25.84 -19.53 32.87
CA ALA A 534 -27.02 -19.78 33.69
C ALA A 534 -27.19 -21.27 34.01
N LYS A 535 -27.61 -21.50 35.23
CA LYS A 535 -27.82 -22.74 35.94
C LYS A 535 -29.04 -23.53 35.41
N ARG A 536 -28.91 -24.84 35.60
CA ARG A 536 -29.90 -25.94 35.48
C ARG A 536 -31.32 -25.64 35.96
N SER A 537 -32.33 -26.13 35.21
CA SER A 537 -33.52 -26.74 35.80
C SER A 537 -34.00 -27.95 34.97
N LYS A 538 -34.45 -28.97 35.69
CA LYS A 538 -34.87 -30.32 35.26
C LYS A 538 -36.27 -30.31 34.66
N GLY A 539 -36.55 -31.26 33.78
CA GLY A 539 -37.88 -31.81 33.62
C GLY A 539 -38.21 -32.47 32.28
N GLY A 540 -38.36 -33.77 32.24
CA GLY A 540 -39.45 -34.51 31.60
C GLY A 540 -39.20 -35.20 30.28
N SER A 541 -38.89 -36.47 30.40
CA SER A 541 -39.19 -37.68 29.60
C SER A 541 -40.16 -37.57 28.41
N ALA A 542 -39.85 -38.23 27.29
CA ALA A 542 -40.61 -39.33 26.73
C ALA A 542 -39.91 -39.97 25.50
N ALA A 543 -40.01 -41.27 25.46
CA ALA A 543 -39.37 -42.25 24.61
C ALA A 543 -39.99 -42.37 23.21
N GLY A 544 -39.21 -42.96 22.26
CA GLY A 544 -39.74 -43.38 20.96
C GLY A 544 -38.68 -43.99 20.05
N LYS A 545 -38.38 -45.25 20.30
CA LYS A 545 -37.92 -46.40 19.47
C LYS A 545 -37.46 -46.15 18.02
N ALA A 546 -36.28 -46.71 17.77
CA ALA A 546 -35.80 -47.21 16.47
C ALA A 546 -36.59 -48.47 15.97
N PRO A 547 -36.45 -48.83 14.70
CA PRO A 547 -35.71 -50.08 14.48
C PRO A 547 -34.73 -50.12 13.29
N SER A 548 -33.80 -51.04 13.47
CA SER A 548 -32.77 -51.56 12.59
C SER A 548 -33.28 -52.49 11.48
N ARG A 549 -32.52 -52.62 10.38
CA ARG A 549 -32.19 -53.87 9.62
C ARG A 549 -31.35 -53.50 8.41
N SER A 550 -30.08 -53.81 8.35
CA SER A 550 -29.37 -55.01 7.88
C SER A 550 -29.80 -55.56 6.52
N ALA A 551 -28.88 -55.54 5.55
CA ALA A 551 -28.38 -56.68 4.79
C ALA A 551 -27.41 -56.31 3.67
N LYS A 552 -26.24 -56.91 3.67
CA LYS A 552 -25.33 -57.22 2.55
C LYS A 552 -25.73 -58.59 2.00
N PRO A 553 -25.07 -59.17 0.98
CA PRO A 553 -24.40 -58.73 -0.26
C PRO A 553 -24.80 -59.61 -1.48
N ALA A 554 -24.33 -59.29 -2.70
CA ALA A 554 -24.06 -60.32 -3.73
C ALA A 554 -23.13 -59.85 -4.84
N THR A 555 -22.09 -60.60 -4.99
CA THR A 555 -21.09 -60.70 -6.06
C THR A 555 -21.67 -61.26 -7.38
N LYS A 556 -21.05 -60.87 -8.53
CA LYS A 556 -20.54 -61.74 -9.63
C LYS A 556 -20.16 -60.89 -10.87
N THR A 557 -18.86 -60.85 -11.17
CA THR A 557 -18.12 -61.53 -12.27
C THR A 557 -18.77 -61.47 -13.67
N SER A 558 -18.16 -60.93 -14.69
CA SER A 558 -17.16 -61.51 -15.58
C SER A 558 -17.14 -60.88 -16.98
N LYS A 559 -15.93 -60.76 -17.48
CA LYS A 559 -15.42 -61.04 -18.85
C LYS A 559 -15.73 -60.13 -20.04
N LYS A 560 -14.63 -59.51 -20.49
CA LYS A 560 -13.84 -59.74 -21.74
C LYS A 560 -14.30 -59.13 -23.08
N LYS A 561 -13.30 -58.52 -23.71
CA LYS A 561 -12.99 -58.36 -25.16
C LYS A 561 -13.74 -57.24 -25.88
N ARG A 562 -13.07 -56.23 -26.46
CA ARG A 562 -11.94 -56.21 -27.39
C ARG A 562 -11.17 -54.89 -27.26
#